data_62a0508d3c31fbb5463d65324f97ed5b
#
_entry.id   62a0508d3c31fbb5463d65324f97ed5b
#
_cell.length_a   1.000
_cell.length_b   1.000
_cell.length_c   1.000
_cell.angle_alpha   90.00
_cell.angle_beta   90.00
_cell.angle_gamma   90.00
#
_symmetry.space_group_name_H-M   'P 1'
#
loop_
_entity.id
_entity.type
_entity.pdbx_description
1 polymer ?
#
loop_
_entity_poly.entity_id
_entity_poly.type
_entity_poly.pdbx_seq_one_letter_code
_entity_poly.pdbx_strand_id
1 'polypeptide(L)'
;MAKTKMYSPSNYGKEEEELIKTFRQQRDDAKLFFINCIKPRLDRSYKLYIADNSDRAKEIKRWQANVSVPYIHAVVETLKPRILDARPEFTIQGRTEDDQPSATRLQGLADYTWEITGGDSIAESLVSSALIYGTGFLQVGWKKDVRKNKFLKTKDISKKKYEWEEREEVFYDAPFVDWVDNYSLWYDWHNTNGNSKQFWFKRLVLSEGDIKRRYPMADKDRLKVALEAHSGDLTDYASVRTEV
;
A
#
# COMPACT_ATOMS: atom_id res chain seq x y z
N MET A 1 -3.16 28.85 21.78
CA MET A 1 -4.02 27.86 21.11
C MET A 1 -4.29 28.34 19.69
N ALA A 2 -3.61 27.78 18.70
CA ALA A 2 -3.82 28.12 17.31
C ALA A 2 -5.12 27.44 16.85
N LYS A 3 -6.12 28.23 16.49
CA LYS A 3 -7.36 27.73 15.88
C LYS A 3 -6.99 27.12 14.51
N THR A 4 -7.03 25.81 14.42
CA THR A 4 -6.96 25.10 13.15
C THR A 4 -8.10 25.61 12.27
N LYS A 5 -7.79 26.37 11.21
CA LYS A 5 -8.79 26.79 10.23
C LYS A 5 -9.44 25.55 9.65
N MET A 6 -10.75 25.37 9.89
CA MET A 6 -11.53 24.36 9.20
C MET A 6 -11.52 24.68 7.69
N TYR A 7 -10.89 23.81 6.92
CA TYR A 7 -10.95 23.87 5.47
C TYR A 7 -12.36 23.50 5.00
N SER A 8 -13.11 24.49 4.56
CA SER A 8 -14.37 24.29 3.84
C SER A 8 -14.06 24.09 2.35
N PRO A 9 -14.68 23.11 1.64
CA PRO A 9 -14.39 22.86 0.21
C PRO A 9 -14.73 24.02 -0.72
N SER A 10 -15.45 25.02 -0.28
CA SER A 10 -15.81 26.22 -1.04
C SER A 10 -14.76 27.34 -1.00
N ASN A 11 -13.63 27.15 -0.32
CA ASN A 11 -12.63 28.19 -0.06
C ASN A 11 -11.22 27.81 -0.55
N TYR A 12 -11.11 26.96 -1.56
CA TYR A 12 -9.84 26.80 -2.25
C TYR A 12 -9.50 28.07 -3.01
N GLY A 13 -8.35 28.66 -2.77
CA GLY A 13 -7.80 29.71 -3.60
C GLY A 13 -7.58 29.18 -5.03
N LYS A 14 -7.56 30.07 -6.02
CA LYS A 14 -7.35 29.67 -7.43
C LYS A 14 -6.08 28.83 -7.61
N GLU A 15 -5.02 29.11 -6.84
CA GLU A 15 -3.77 28.36 -6.85
C GLU A 15 -3.93 26.92 -6.37
N GLU A 16 -4.76 26.69 -5.36
CA GLU A 16 -5.04 25.33 -4.84
C GLU A 16 -5.88 24.52 -5.84
N GLU A 17 -6.83 25.16 -6.53
CA GLU A 17 -7.62 24.52 -7.58
C GLU A 17 -6.76 24.11 -8.79
N GLU A 18 -5.84 24.97 -9.21
CA GLU A 18 -4.87 24.66 -10.27
C GLU A 18 -3.95 23.50 -9.87
N LEU A 19 -3.49 23.50 -8.64
CA LEU A 19 -2.64 22.44 -8.10
C LEU A 19 -3.36 21.10 -8.06
N ILE A 20 -4.62 21.08 -7.60
CA ILE A 20 -5.47 19.88 -7.61
C ILE A 20 -5.71 19.39 -9.05
N LYS A 21 -5.95 20.29 -9.99
CA LYS A 21 -6.12 19.95 -11.39
C LYS A 21 -4.86 19.31 -11.97
N THR A 22 -3.70 19.87 -11.67
CA THR A 22 -2.40 19.34 -12.10
C THR A 22 -2.16 17.93 -11.55
N PHE A 23 -2.41 17.71 -10.25
CA PHE A 23 -2.28 16.38 -9.65
C PHE A 23 -3.24 15.35 -10.25
N ARG A 24 -4.48 15.75 -10.54
CA ARG A 24 -5.44 14.87 -11.22
C ARG A 24 -4.96 14.50 -12.62
N GLN A 25 -4.47 15.46 -13.38
CA GLN A 25 -3.93 15.20 -14.71
C GLN A 25 -2.72 14.25 -14.65
N GLN A 26 -1.76 14.51 -13.78
CA GLN A 26 -0.59 13.64 -13.58
C GLN A 26 -0.99 12.23 -13.18
N ARG A 27 -1.98 12.08 -12.30
CA ARG A 27 -2.53 10.77 -11.91
C ARG A 27 -3.16 10.06 -13.11
N ASP A 28 -3.96 10.75 -13.88
CA ASP A 28 -4.68 10.14 -15.00
C ASP A 28 -3.72 9.75 -16.12
N ASP A 29 -2.70 10.55 -16.40
CA ASP A 29 -1.63 10.24 -17.34
C ASP A 29 -0.80 9.03 -16.88
N ALA A 30 -0.42 8.98 -15.60
CA ALA A 30 0.29 7.84 -15.02
C ALA A 30 -0.57 6.56 -15.05
N LYS A 31 -1.87 6.66 -14.76
CA LYS A 31 -2.83 5.54 -14.85
C LYS A 31 -2.95 5.04 -16.29
N LEU A 32 -3.05 5.94 -17.26
CA LEU A 32 -3.15 5.58 -18.67
C LEU A 32 -1.89 4.85 -19.16
N PHE A 33 -0.72 5.38 -18.80
CA PHE A 33 0.54 4.71 -19.10
C PHE A 33 0.65 3.33 -18.45
N PHE A 34 0.24 3.23 -17.19
CA PHE A 34 0.21 1.95 -16.48
C PHE A 34 -0.66 0.92 -17.22
N ILE A 35 -1.90 1.29 -17.60
CA ILE A 35 -2.85 0.41 -18.27
C ILE A 35 -2.33 -0.03 -19.63
N ASN A 36 -1.73 0.88 -20.39
CA ASN A 36 -1.34 0.60 -21.77
C ASN A 36 0.04 -0.10 -21.88
N CYS A 37 0.97 0.20 -20.98
CA CYS A 37 2.34 -0.27 -21.10
C CYS A 37 2.78 -1.26 -20.02
N ILE A 38 2.39 -1.00 -18.76
CA ILE A 38 2.89 -1.78 -17.62
C ILE A 38 1.99 -2.98 -17.34
N LYS A 39 0.68 -2.77 -17.20
CA LYS A 39 -0.29 -3.83 -16.89
C LYS A 39 -0.20 -5.03 -17.83
N PRO A 40 -0.12 -4.89 -19.17
CA PRO A 40 -0.03 -6.03 -20.07
C PRO A 40 1.24 -6.88 -19.86
N ARG A 41 2.34 -6.22 -19.43
CA ARG A 41 3.59 -6.93 -19.09
C ARG A 41 3.46 -7.72 -17.79
N LEU A 42 2.85 -7.12 -16.77
CA LEU A 42 2.58 -7.78 -15.50
C LEU A 42 1.64 -8.97 -15.69
N ASP A 43 0.55 -8.79 -16.44
CA ASP A 43 -0.43 -9.83 -16.74
C ASP A 43 0.23 -11.00 -17.50
N ARG A 44 1.10 -10.71 -18.48
CA ARG A 44 1.85 -11.74 -19.19
C ARG A 44 2.79 -12.51 -18.25
N SER A 45 3.52 -11.82 -17.39
CA SER A 45 4.41 -12.45 -16.41
C SER A 45 3.64 -13.36 -15.45
N TYR A 46 2.50 -12.90 -14.96
CA TYR A 46 1.64 -13.68 -14.09
C TYR A 46 1.06 -14.91 -14.79
N LYS A 47 0.54 -14.77 -16.01
CA LYS A 47 0.06 -15.90 -16.83
C LYS A 47 1.14 -16.96 -17.05
N LEU A 48 2.37 -16.54 -17.30
CA LEU A 48 3.49 -17.47 -17.43
C LEU A 48 3.81 -18.17 -16.10
N TYR A 49 3.72 -17.47 -14.98
CA TYR A 49 3.95 -18.05 -13.65
C TYR A 49 2.90 -19.12 -13.30
N ILE A 50 1.61 -18.86 -13.55
CA ILE A 50 0.53 -19.83 -13.30
C ILE A 50 0.38 -20.88 -14.41
N ALA A 51 1.22 -20.81 -15.45
CA ALA A 51 1.13 -21.67 -16.64
C ALA A 51 -0.23 -21.62 -17.36
N ASP A 52 -0.85 -20.43 -17.40
CA ASP A 52 -2.13 -20.21 -18.07
C ASP A 52 -1.99 -20.33 -19.60
N ASN A 53 -2.68 -21.31 -20.14
CA ASN A 53 -2.72 -21.61 -21.58
C ASN A 53 -4.04 -21.19 -22.23
N SER A 54 -4.83 -20.34 -21.60
CA SER A 54 -6.14 -19.92 -22.10
C SER A 54 -6.08 -19.31 -23.52
N ASP A 55 -5.02 -18.56 -23.80
CA ASP A 55 -4.83 -17.96 -25.12
C ASP A 55 -4.52 -19.03 -26.18
N ARG A 56 -3.70 -20.02 -25.85
CA ARG A 56 -3.39 -21.15 -26.72
C ARG A 56 -4.61 -22.05 -26.94
N ALA A 57 -5.47 -22.22 -25.94
CA ALA A 57 -6.68 -23.03 -26.05
C ALA A 57 -7.63 -22.57 -27.16
N LYS A 58 -7.59 -21.29 -27.53
CA LYS A 58 -8.40 -20.74 -28.63
C LYS A 58 -7.90 -21.12 -30.02
N GLU A 59 -6.61 -21.46 -30.14
CA GLU A 59 -5.95 -21.78 -31.42
C GLU A 59 -5.85 -23.28 -31.69
N ILE A 60 -6.02 -24.11 -30.65
CA ILE A 60 -5.85 -25.56 -30.76
C ILE A 60 -7.12 -26.23 -31.25
N LYS A 61 -6.96 -27.23 -32.12
CA LYS A 61 -8.08 -28.07 -32.56
C LYS A 61 -8.57 -28.96 -31.43
N ARG A 62 -9.87 -29.28 -31.40
CA ARG A 62 -10.56 -30.03 -30.33
C ARG A 62 -9.88 -31.37 -29.94
N TRP A 63 -9.14 -31.99 -30.85
CA TRP A 63 -8.45 -33.27 -30.62
C TRP A 63 -7.02 -33.11 -30.06
N GLN A 64 -6.50 -31.90 -30.02
CA GLN A 64 -5.17 -31.62 -29.48
C GLN A 64 -5.22 -31.38 -27.98
N ALA A 65 -4.31 -32.01 -27.24
CA ALA A 65 -4.18 -31.77 -25.81
C ALA A 65 -3.57 -30.38 -25.50
N ASN A 66 -4.19 -29.64 -24.62
CA ASN A 66 -3.66 -28.37 -24.10
C ASN A 66 -2.98 -28.63 -22.76
N VAL A 67 -1.75 -29.12 -22.80
CA VAL A 67 -0.95 -29.42 -21.62
C VAL A 67 0.11 -28.34 -21.45
N SER A 68 0.20 -27.78 -20.27
CA SER A 68 1.25 -26.86 -19.85
C SER A 68 2.00 -27.41 -18.64
N VAL A 69 3.30 -27.29 -18.67
CA VAL A 69 4.15 -27.64 -17.51
C VAL A 69 4.58 -26.35 -16.83
N PRO A 70 4.29 -26.15 -15.54
CA PRO A 70 4.55 -24.91 -14.82
C PRO A 70 6.03 -24.78 -14.40
N TYR A 71 6.96 -24.82 -15.37
CA TYR A 71 8.40 -24.71 -15.09
C TYR A 71 8.75 -23.40 -14.35
N ILE A 72 8.15 -22.28 -14.76
CA ILE A 72 8.45 -20.98 -14.15
C ILE A 72 8.00 -20.97 -12.69
N HIS A 73 6.84 -21.55 -12.40
CA HIS A 73 6.36 -21.70 -11.03
C HIS A 73 7.36 -22.53 -10.19
N ALA A 74 7.77 -23.69 -10.71
CA ALA A 74 8.74 -24.53 -10.03
C ALA A 74 10.07 -23.83 -9.75
N VAL A 75 10.59 -23.06 -10.72
CA VAL A 75 11.83 -22.28 -10.55
C VAL A 75 11.64 -21.18 -9.49
N VAL A 76 10.56 -20.41 -9.57
CA VAL A 76 10.29 -19.33 -8.60
C VAL A 76 10.15 -19.89 -7.19
N GLU A 77 9.39 -20.97 -7.00
CA GLU A 77 9.18 -21.58 -5.68
C GLU A 77 10.45 -22.26 -5.12
N THR A 78 11.41 -22.65 -5.97
CA THR A 78 12.72 -23.15 -5.50
C THR A 78 13.73 -22.05 -5.21
N LEU A 79 13.65 -20.92 -5.92
CA LEU A 79 14.55 -19.78 -5.69
C LEU A 79 14.13 -18.94 -4.48
N LYS A 80 12.84 -18.81 -4.23
CA LYS A 80 12.29 -18.03 -3.11
C LYS A 80 12.91 -18.43 -1.76
N PRO A 81 12.85 -19.69 -1.31
CA PRO A 81 13.46 -20.08 -0.05
C PRO A 81 14.97 -19.90 -0.03
N ARG A 82 15.67 -20.09 -1.14
CA ARG A 82 17.12 -19.90 -1.22
C ARG A 82 17.54 -18.43 -1.02
N ILE A 83 16.73 -17.49 -1.51
CA ILE A 83 16.99 -16.05 -1.33
C ILE A 83 16.66 -15.64 0.10
N LEU A 84 15.62 -16.24 0.70
CA LEU A 84 15.16 -15.91 2.04
C LEU A 84 15.85 -16.69 3.17
N ASP A 85 16.67 -17.71 2.84
CA ASP A 85 17.43 -18.51 3.80
C ASP A 85 18.38 -17.63 4.63
N ALA A 86 19.00 -16.64 3.99
CA ALA A 86 19.72 -15.59 4.68
C ALA A 86 18.76 -14.46 5.03
N ARG A 87 18.34 -14.39 6.29
CA ARG A 87 17.51 -13.29 6.78
C ARG A 87 18.22 -11.96 6.52
N PRO A 88 17.57 -10.97 5.91
CA PRO A 88 18.17 -9.66 5.73
C PRO A 88 18.40 -9.00 7.10
N GLU A 89 19.66 -8.77 7.45
CA GLU A 89 20.05 -8.09 8.68
C GLU A 89 20.44 -6.65 8.37
N PHE A 90 19.96 -5.74 9.18
CA PHE A 90 20.36 -4.34 9.11
C PHE A 90 21.45 -4.10 10.15
N THR A 91 22.62 -3.68 9.72
CA THR A 91 23.71 -3.33 10.64
C THR A 91 23.86 -1.80 10.69
N ILE A 92 23.59 -1.22 11.85
CA ILE A 92 23.71 0.21 12.09
C ILE A 92 25.01 0.46 12.86
N GLN A 93 25.93 1.20 12.26
CA GLN A 93 27.22 1.53 12.85
C GLN A 93 27.32 3.05 13.07
N GLY A 94 27.84 3.44 14.22
CA GLY A 94 28.19 4.84 14.50
C GLY A 94 29.37 5.29 13.64
N ARG A 95 29.33 6.51 13.15
CA ARG A 95 30.47 7.11 12.41
C ARG A 95 31.59 7.56 13.32
N THR A 96 31.25 7.97 14.54
CA THR A 96 32.18 8.39 15.58
C THR A 96 31.97 7.53 16.83
N GLU A 97 32.95 7.52 17.76
CA GLU A 97 32.83 6.80 19.01
C GLU A 97 31.65 7.27 19.86
N ASP A 98 31.33 8.57 19.82
CA ASP A 98 30.21 9.16 20.53
C ASP A 98 28.85 8.71 19.98
N ASP A 99 28.78 8.28 18.72
CA ASP A 99 27.57 7.82 18.06
C ASP A 99 27.25 6.33 18.36
N GLN A 100 28.22 5.56 18.86
CA GLN A 100 28.05 4.13 19.09
C GLN A 100 26.87 3.77 20.01
N PRO A 101 26.64 4.45 21.15
CA PRO A 101 25.47 4.17 21.99
C PRO A 101 24.14 4.43 21.29
N SER A 102 24.11 5.44 20.42
CA SER A 102 22.92 5.78 19.62
C SER A 102 22.69 4.75 18.52
N ALA A 103 23.75 4.30 17.84
CA ALA A 103 23.70 3.25 16.83
C ALA A 103 23.16 1.93 17.40
N THR A 104 23.62 1.53 18.59
CA THR A 104 23.13 0.32 19.28
C THR A 104 21.63 0.40 19.61
N ARG A 105 21.16 1.57 20.05
CA ARG A 105 19.72 1.78 20.32
C ARG A 105 18.88 1.74 19.02
N LEU A 106 19.38 2.34 17.95
CA LEU A 106 18.73 2.32 16.64
C LEU A 106 18.71 0.91 16.06
N GLN A 107 19.77 0.11 16.26
CA GLN A 107 19.79 -1.29 15.86
C GLN A 107 18.67 -2.07 16.55
N GLY A 108 18.56 -1.97 17.88
CA GLY A 108 17.49 -2.63 18.62
C GLY A 108 16.08 -2.17 18.19
N LEU A 109 15.91 -0.89 17.84
CA LEU A 109 14.65 -0.38 17.31
C LEU A 109 14.33 -0.93 15.91
N ALA A 110 15.33 -1.05 15.05
CA ALA A 110 15.16 -1.60 13.70
C ALA A 110 14.75 -3.09 13.78
N ASP A 111 15.42 -3.88 14.60
CA ASP A 111 15.12 -5.29 14.82
C ASP A 111 13.70 -5.48 15.38
N TYR A 112 13.36 -4.71 16.39
CA TYR A 112 12.01 -4.70 16.97
C TYR A 112 10.93 -4.31 15.95
N THR A 113 11.19 -3.28 15.13
CA THR A 113 10.26 -2.85 14.09
C THR A 113 10.07 -3.94 13.05
N TRP A 114 11.15 -4.59 12.64
CA TRP A 114 11.09 -5.71 11.69
C TRP A 114 10.23 -6.85 12.22
N GLU A 115 10.41 -7.23 13.48
CA GLU A 115 9.65 -8.30 14.13
C GLU A 115 8.16 -7.96 14.24
N ILE A 116 7.81 -6.75 14.73
CA ILE A 116 6.41 -6.34 14.90
C ILE A 116 5.67 -6.16 13.57
N THR A 117 6.36 -5.68 12.54
CA THR A 117 5.75 -5.50 11.23
C THR A 117 5.63 -6.80 10.43
N GLY A 118 6.17 -7.91 10.92
CA GLY A 118 6.20 -9.17 10.19
C GLY A 118 7.13 -9.09 8.97
N GLY A 119 8.33 -8.52 9.17
CA GLY A 119 9.29 -8.24 8.11
C GLY A 119 9.62 -9.44 7.23
N ASP A 120 9.67 -10.67 7.80
CA ASP A 120 9.93 -11.89 7.04
C ASP A 120 8.82 -12.16 6.00
N SER A 121 7.54 -11.96 6.34
CA SER A 121 6.42 -12.10 5.42
C SER A 121 6.42 -11.01 4.33
N ILE A 122 6.84 -9.79 4.71
CA ILE A 122 7.00 -8.68 3.78
C ILE A 122 8.14 -8.98 2.80
N ALA A 123 9.27 -9.51 3.28
CA ALA A 123 10.39 -9.92 2.46
C ALA A 123 10.00 -11.05 1.49
N GLU A 124 9.22 -12.02 1.94
CA GLU A 124 8.70 -13.08 1.08
C GLU A 124 7.83 -12.52 -0.06
N SER A 125 6.91 -11.61 0.27
CA SER A 125 6.04 -10.96 -0.71
C SER A 125 6.85 -10.12 -1.70
N LEU A 126 7.88 -9.41 -1.23
CA LEU A 126 8.78 -8.62 -2.05
C LEU A 126 9.57 -9.48 -3.03
N VAL A 127 10.20 -10.57 -2.53
CA VAL A 127 10.98 -11.49 -3.35
C VAL A 127 10.09 -12.19 -4.38
N SER A 128 8.90 -12.64 -3.97
CA SER A 128 7.91 -13.21 -4.89
C SER A 128 7.54 -12.24 -6.01
N SER A 129 7.26 -10.98 -5.67
CA SER A 129 6.96 -9.93 -6.66
C SER A 129 8.14 -9.66 -7.59
N ALA A 130 9.36 -9.60 -7.04
CA ALA A 130 10.57 -9.38 -7.83
C ALA A 130 10.85 -10.53 -8.80
N LEU A 131 10.65 -11.78 -8.39
CA LEU A 131 10.85 -12.96 -9.23
C LEU A 131 9.80 -13.08 -10.33
N ILE A 132 8.53 -12.78 -10.03
CA ILE A 132 7.43 -12.90 -10.98
C ILE A 132 7.39 -11.73 -11.96
N TYR A 133 7.51 -10.50 -11.45
CA TYR A 133 7.29 -9.26 -12.22
C TYR A 133 8.58 -8.53 -12.60
N GLY A 134 9.73 -8.95 -12.06
CA GLY A 134 11.01 -8.29 -12.23
C GLY A 134 11.23 -7.07 -11.35
N THR A 135 10.24 -6.68 -10.56
CA THR A 135 10.30 -5.55 -9.62
C THR A 135 9.49 -5.83 -8.38
N GLY A 136 9.94 -5.35 -7.23
CA GLY A 136 9.20 -5.36 -5.98
C GLY A 136 9.29 -3.99 -5.32
N PHE A 137 8.22 -3.56 -4.65
CA PHE A 137 8.12 -2.26 -4.01
C PHE A 137 7.85 -2.40 -2.51
N LEU A 138 8.59 -1.64 -1.72
CA LEU A 138 8.37 -1.49 -0.30
C LEU A 138 7.99 -0.04 0.01
N GLN A 139 7.08 0.13 0.93
CA GLN A 139 6.76 1.42 1.51
C GLN A 139 7.23 1.44 2.96
N VAL A 140 8.08 2.40 3.27
CA VAL A 140 8.51 2.69 4.64
C VAL A 140 7.91 4.02 5.04
N GLY A 141 7.37 4.10 6.24
CA GLY A 141 6.76 5.32 6.73
C GLY A 141 6.55 5.30 8.23
N TRP A 142 5.90 6.32 8.73
CA TRP A 142 5.52 6.46 10.14
C TRP A 142 4.00 6.45 10.26
N LYS A 143 3.46 5.60 11.12
CA LYS A 143 2.02 5.53 11.38
C LYS A 143 1.73 6.00 12.78
N LYS A 144 0.85 7.00 12.89
CA LYS A 144 0.34 7.50 14.15
C LYS A 144 -1.19 7.34 14.17
N ASP A 145 -1.68 6.55 15.12
CA ASP A 145 -3.12 6.36 15.35
C ASP A 145 -3.45 6.91 16.74
N VAL A 146 -4.19 8.01 16.75
CA VAL A 146 -4.65 8.67 17.99
C VAL A 146 -6.15 8.47 18.06
N ARG A 147 -6.63 7.86 19.14
CA ARG A 147 -8.05 7.61 19.37
C ARG A 147 -8.56 8.44 20.52
N LYS A 148 -9.78 8.95 20.37
CA LYS A 148 -10.49 9.63 21.45
C LYS A 148 -11.31 8.60 22.21
N ASN A 149 -10.87 8.29 23.41
CA ASN A 149 -11.57 7.39 24.31
C ASN A 149 -12.32 8.20 25.38
N LYS A 150 -13.53 7.73 25.72
CA LYS A 150 -14.33 8.32 26.80
C LYS A 150 -14.06 7.59 28.09
N PHE A 151 -13.54 8.30 29.05
CA PHE A 151 -13.27 7.79 30.40
C PHE A 151 -14.29 8.36 31.38
N LEU A 152 -14.73 7.53 32.31
CA LEU A 152 -15.62 7.97 33.38
C LEU A 152 -14.81 8.77 34.39
N LYS A 153 -15.06 10.07 34.48
CA LYS A 153 -14.36 10.97 35.42
C LYS A 153 -14.91 10.85 36.83
N THR A 154 -16.22 10.88 36.97
CA THR A 154 -16.88 10.83 38.26
C THR A 154 -18.15 10.00 38.18
N LYS A 155 -18.32 9.12 39.18
CA LYS A 155 -19.54 8.33 39.37
C LYS A 155 -20.21 8.75 40.62
N ASP A 156 -21.21 9.63 40.52
CA ASP A 156 -22.02 10.02 41.66
C ASP A 156 -23.21 9.04 41.78
N ILE A 157 -23.03 8.04 42.65
CA ILE A 157 -24.00 6.94 42.82
C ILE A 157 -25.32 7.48 43.35
N SER A 158 -25.31 8.53 44.18
CA SER A 158 -26.48 9.13 44.80
C SER A 158 -27.39 9.86 43.81
N LYS A 159 -26.83 10.41 42.72
CA LYS A 159 -27.55 11.21 41.72
C LYS A 159 -27.66 10.57 40.36
N LYS A 160 -27.15 9.35 40.16
CA LYS A 160 -27.05 8.66 38.84
C LYS A 160 -26.44 9.54 37.76
N LYS A 161 -25.56 10.47 38.11
CA LYS A 161 -24.91 11.37 37.19
C LYS A 161 -23.52 10.84 36.85
N TYR A 162 -23.28 10.64 35.55
CA TYR A 162 -22.01 10.18 35.03
C TYR A 162 -21.37 11.30 34.23
N GLU A 163 -20.16 11.70 34.61
CA GLU A 163 -19.36 12.66 33.86
C GLU A 163 -18.30 11.92 33.08
N TRP A 164 -18.29 12.15 31.77
CA TRP A 164 -17.35 11.54 30.86
C TRP A 164 -16.31 12.57 30.44
N GLU A 165 -15.04 12.17 30.44
CA GLU A 165 -13.94 12.95 29.92
C GLU A 165 -13.42 12.29 28.68
N GLU A 166 -13.28 13.05 27.59
CA GLU A 166 -12.65 12.58 26.37
C GLU A 166 -11.13 12.80 26.48
N ARG A 167 -10.35 11.73 26.39
CA ARG A 167 -8.89 11.79 26.34
C ARG A 167 -8.41 11.25 25.03
N GLU A 168 -7.42 11.91 24.47
CA GLU A 168 -6.70 11.40 23.31
C GLU A 168 -5.65 10.40 23.80
N GLU A 169 -5.79 9.18 23.34
CA GLU A 169 -4.86 8.10 23.65
C GLU A 169 -4.12 7.71 22.35
N VAL A 170 -2.81 7.70 22.41
CA VAL A 170 -1.96 7.24 21.31
C VAL A 170 -2.01 5.71 21.29
N PHE A 171 -2.75 5.16 20.33
CA PHE A 171 -2.90 3.72 20.19
C PHE A 171 -1.70 3.10 19.47
N TYR A 172 -1.17 3.82 18.49
CA TYR A 172 -0.01 3.39 17.71
C TYR A 172 0.81 4.62 17.30
N ASP A 173 2.10 4.60 17.53
CA ASP A 173 3.04 5.65 17.10
C ASP A 173 4.39 4.98 16.83
N ALA A 174 4.56 4.43 15.63
CA ALA A 174 5.75 3.68 15.27
C ALA A 174 6.01 3.69 13.75
N PRO A 175 7.26 3.42 13.35
CA PRO A 175 7.57 3.18 11.95
C PRO A 175 6.86 1.92 11.45
N PHE A 176 6.56 1.89 10.16
CA PHE A 176 6.03 0.70 9.50
C PHE A 176 6.77 0.44 8.20
N VAL A 177 6.84 -0.82 7.86
CA VAL A 177 7.28 -1.32 6.56
C VAL A 177 6.12 -2.11 5.98
N ASP A 178 5.82 -1.92 4.71
CA ASP A 178 4.73 -2.62 4.03
C ASP A 178 5.12 -2.94 2.59
N TRP A 179 4.71 -4.10 2.11
CA TRP A 179 4.87 -4.44 0.71
C TRP A 179 3.78 -3.75 -0.12
N VAL A 180 4.15 -3.27 -1.30
CA VAL A 180 3.23 -2.60 -2.22
C VAL A 180 3.06 -3.44 -3.47
N ASP A 181 1.82 -3.81 -3.76
CA ASP A 181 1.47 -4.56 -4.96
C ASP A 181 1.78 -3.74 -6.23
N ASN A 182 2.43 -4.39 -7.19
CA ASN A 182 2.84 -3.78 -8.47
C ASN A 182 1.66 -3.22 -9.27
N TYR A 183 0.46 -3.77 -9.11
CA TYR A 183 -0.75 -3.28 -9.77
C TYR A 183 -1.34 -2.02 -9.09
N SER A 184 -0.93 -1.74 -7.88
CA SER A 184 -1.44 -0.61 -7.10
C SER A 184 -0.57 0.64 -7.17
N LEU A 185 0.54 0.59 -7.92
CA LEU A 185 1.50 1.67 -7.96
C LEU A 185 1.61 2.26 -9.36
N TRP A 186 1.35 3.57 -9.48
CA TRP A 186 1.52 4.33 -10.70
C TRP A 186 2.55 5.42 -10.48
N TYR A 187 3.46 5.61 -11.45
CA TYR A 187 4.58 6.52 -11.28
C TYR A 187 4.86 7.33 -12.55
N ASP A 188 5.62 8.37 -12.37
CA ASP A 188 6.11 9.20 -13.47
C ASP A 188 6.90 8.35 -14.48
N TRP A 189 6.41 8.28 -15.72
CA TRP A 189 7.00 7.48 -16.80
C TRP A 189 8.04 8.24 -17.60
N HIS A 190 8.08 9.58 -17.50
CA HIS A 190 9.03 10.41 -18.23
C HIS A 190 10.47 10.20 -17.74
N ASN A 191 10.64 9.87 -16.48
CA ASN A 191 11.94 9.66 -15.87
C ASN A 191 12.28 8.18 -15.76
N THR A 192 13.37 7.77 -16.41
CA THR A 192 13.79 6.36 -16.49
C THR A 192 14.38 5.87 -15.17
N ASN A 193 15.06 6.75 -14.41
CA ASN A 193 15.68 6.39 -13.13
C ASN A 193 14.71 6.51 -11.97
N GLY A 194 14.64 5.49 -11.12
CA GLY A 194 13.75 5.46 -9.95
C GLY A 194 13.92 6.66 -9.02
N ASN A 195 15.14 7.14 -8.85
CA ASN A 195 15.46 8.28 -7.98
C ASN A 195 15.07 9.65 -8.54
N SER A 196 14.79 9.76 -9.84
CA SER A 196 14.41 11.01 -10.49
C SER A 196 12.91 11.13 -10.77
N LYS A 197 12.11 10.15 -10.33
CA LYS A 197 10.65 10.22 -10.47
C LYS A 197 10.07 11.29 -9.58
N GLN A 198 9.29 12.20 -10.18
CA GLN A 198 8.74 13.36 -9.48
C GLN A 198 7.54 13.00 -8.60
N PHE A 199 6.79 11.96 -8.98
CA PHE A 199 5.60 11.57 -8.25
C PHE A 199 5.33 10.06 -8.32
N TRP A 200 4.63 9.58 -7.29
CA TRP A 200 4.15 8.21 -7.15
C TRP A 200 2.72 8.24 -6.65
N PHE A 201 1.85 7.47 -7.29
CA PHE A 201 0.47 7.31 -6.85
C PHE A 201 0.26 5.86 -6.41
N LYS A 202 -0.13 5.67 -5.15
CA LYS A 202 -0.53 4.37 -4.61
C LYS A 202 -2.05 4.29 -4.59
N ARG A 203 -2.61 3.32 -5.29
CA ARG A 203 -4.03 3.01 -5.20
C ARG A 203 -4.29 2.26 -3.88
N LEU A 204 -5.23 2.76 -3.11
CA LEU A 204 -5.68 2.11 -1.87
C LEU A 204 -7.14 1.71 -2.02
N VAL A 205 -7.45 0.47 -1.69
CA VAL A 205 -8.83 -0.01 -1.56
C VAL A 205 -9.18 0.09 -0.09
N LEU A 206 -10.10 0.97 0.25
CA LEU A 206 -10.48 1.26 1.63
C LEU A 206 -11.99 1.02 1.80
N SER A 207 -12.37 0.51 2.96
CA SER A 207 -13.78 0.46 3.33
C SER A 207 -14.33 1.87 3.59
N GLU A 208 -15.65 2.05 3.47
CA GLU A 208 -16.31 3.31 3.81
C GLU A 208 -15.98 3.79 5.23
N GLY A 209 -15.91 2.84 6.18
CA GLY A 209 -15.54 3.12 7.56
C GLY A 209 -14.10 3.65 7.71
N ASP A 210 -13.16 3.09 6.93
CA ASP A 210 -11.76 3.53 6.96
C ASP A 210 -11.59 4.90 6.32
N ILE A 211 -12.34 5.19 5.25
CA ILE A 211 -12.32 6.52 4.61
C ILE A 211 -12.85 7.57 5.59
N LYS A 212 -13.99 7.31 6.24
CA LYS A 212 -14.56 8.22 7.24
C LYS A 212 -13.63 8.44 8.42
N ARG A 213 -12.86 7.42 8.82
CA ARG A 213 -11.89 7.51 9.90
C ARG A 213 -10.66 8.32 9.50
N ARG A 214 -10.15 8.11 8.28
CA ARG A 214 -8.97 8.85 7.76
C ARG A 214 -9.30 10.30 7.40
N TYR A 215 -10.49 10.53 6.89
CA TYR A 215 -10.93 11.82 6.37
C TYR A 215 -12.26 12.25 7.01
N PRO A 216 -12.28 12.57 8.32
CA PRO A 216 -13.52 12.91 9.05
C PRO A 216 -14.20 14.16 8.50
N MET A 217 -13.46 15.02 7.79
CA MET A 217 -13.95 16.24 7.14
C MET A 217 -14.47 16.01 5.70
N ALA A 218 -14.40 14.79 5.17
CA ALA A 218 -14.89 14.51 3.83
C ALA A 218 -16.41 14.68 3.76
N ASP A 219 -16.88 15.37 2.72
CA ASP A 219 -18.29 15.56 2.44
C ASP A 219 -18.97 14.21 2.18
N LYS A 220 -20.00 13.91 2.96
CA LYS A 220 -20.72 12.62 2.91
C LYS A 220 -21.37 12.34 1.57
N ASP A 221 -21.87 13.37 0.89
CA ASP A 221 -22.55 13.21 -0.39
C ASP A 221 -21.55 12.96 -1.53
N ARG A 222 -20.41 13.64 -1.50
CA ARG A 222 -19.30 13.37 -2.44
C ARG A 222 -18.69 12.00 -2.22
N LEU A 223 -18.65 11.54 -0.99
CA LEU A 223 -18.14 10.21 -0.63
C LEU A 223 -19.05 9.11 -1.19
N LYS A 224 -20.38 9.27 -1.12
CA LYS A 224 -21.35 8.35 -1.73
C LYS A 224 -21.18 8.28 -3.25
N VAL A 225 -21.13 9.43 -3.91
CA VAL A 225 -20.92 9.49 -5.37
C VAL A 225 -19.60 8.84 -5.78
N ALA A 226 -18.54 9.05 -5.01
CA ALA A 226 -17.25 8.40 -5.27
C ALA A 226 -17.31 6.89 -5.08
N LEU A 227 -18.00 6.39 -4.06
CA LEU A 227 -18.18 4.95 -3.82
C LEU A 227 -19.00 4.28 -4.92
N GLU A 228 -20.08 4.92 -5.37
CA GLU A 228 -20.92 4.43 -6.46
C GLU A 228 -20.17 4.41 -7.80
N ALA A 229 -19.38 5.44 -8.09
CA ALA A 229 -18.58 5.52 -9.31
C ALA A 229 -17.46 4.48 -9.39
N HIS A 230 -16.94 4.00 -8.24
CA HIS A 230 -15.83 3.04 -8.18
C HIS A 230 -16.27 1.59 -7.95
N SER A 231 -17.56 1.34 -7.77
CA SER A 231 -18.07 -0.04 -7.64
C SER A 231 -17.81 -0.89 -8.88
N GLY A 232 -17.71 -0.27 -10.07
CA GLY A 232 -17.34 -0.94 -11.31
C GLY A 232 -15.85 -1.31 -11.44
N ASP A 233 -14.97 -0.51 -10.85
CA ASP A 233 -13.50 -0.75 -10.90
C ASP A 233 -13.05 -1.95 -10.04
N LEU A 234 -13.86 -2.37 -9.07
CA LEU A 234 -13.57 -3.52 -8.22
C LEU A 234 -13.75 -4.85 -8.96
N THR A 235 -14.64 -4.90 -9.95
CA THR A 235 -14.88 -6.10 -10.77
C THR A 235 -13.68 -6.41 -11.66
N ASP A 236 -12.98 -5.42 -12.18
CA ASP A 236 -11.77 -5.61 -12.97
C ASP A 236 -10.58 -6.16 -12.15
N TYR A 237 -10.55 -5.87 -10.85
CA TYR A 237 -9.48 -6.37 -9.96
C TYR A 237 -9.78 -7.77 -9.42
N ALA A 238 -11.05 -8.09 -9.24
CA ALA A 238 -11.50 -9.39 -8.79
C ALA A 238 -11.41 -10.43 -9.94
N SER A 239 -11.67 -10.03 -11.19
CA SER A 239 -11.66 -10.93 -12.33
C SER A 239 -10.29 -11.55 -12.63
N VAL A 240 -9.19 -10.84 -12.34
CA VAL A 240 -7.83 -11.38 -12.51
C VAL A 240 -7.42 -12.33 -11.39
N ARG A 241 -8.04 -12.25 -10.20
CA ARG A 241 -7.71 -13.10 -9.03
C ARG A 241 -8.72 -14.18 -8.70
N THR A 242 -9.93 -14.13 -9.25
CA THR A 242 -11.01 -15.11 -8.96
C THR A 242 -11.20 -16.19 -10.02
N GLU A 243 -10.41 -16.18 -11.09
CA GLU A 243 -10.36 -17.28 -12.07
C GLU A 243 -9.27 -18.31 -11.74
N VAL A 244 -9.01 -18.57 -10.47
CA VAL A 244 -8.15 -19.68 -10.02
C VAL A 244 -9.00 -20.74 -9.38
#